data_7c07860159bd427148d732e75f419a8c
#
_entry.id   7c07860159bd427148d732e75f419a8c
#
_cell.length_a   1.000
_cell.length_b   1.000
_cell.length_c   1.000
_cell.angle_alpha   90.00
_cell.angle_beta   90.00
_cell.angle_gamma   90.00
#
_symmetry.space_group_name_H-M   'P 1'
#
loop_
_entity.id
_entity.type
_entity.pdbx_description
1 polymer ?
#
loop_
_entity_poly.entity_id
_entity_poly.type
_entity_poly.pdbx_seq_one_letter_code
_entity_poly.pdbx_strand_id
1 'polypeptide(L)'
;MLVGIGPGSTEHMTARARAAIAEADTIIGYVTYIKLVADLIEGKEIVRKSMTEELDRAIEALERARQGKKVALISSGDAGVYGMAGPTFEVLFQAGWTPPVLDAHGVPEPGGIEVEVVPGASALNSCAARVGAPLTHDFCAISLSDLLTPWPTIARRLDAAAAADFVVALYNPKSGRRTRQIIEAQRLFLRHRSPDTPVAIVKSAYRRRETITLTTLATMAEADIGMLSTVLIGNSNTVVRHGLMVTPRGYANKYDVAGDGAAHAGERAGRSLSSGLEGWLEQLHHDHAAGASAQSLAQRHRLPLDYIDATLHQPLPAAGAASTAPSEESPA
;
A
#
# COMPACT_ATOMS: atom_id res chain seq x y z
N MET A 1 2.14 18.11 14.10
CA MET A 1 2.54 16.72 13.81
C MET A 1 1.33 15.94 13.31
N LEU A 2 1.45 15.23 12.19
CA LEU A 2 0.43 14.35 11.61
C LEU A 2 0.81 12.92 11.97
N VAL A 3 0.12 12.30 12.93
CA VAL A 3 0.65 11.13 13.64
C VAL A 3 -0.13 9.87 13.29
N GLY A 4 0.55 8.91 12.65
CA GLY A 4 0.06 7.55 12.47
C GLY A 4 0.23 6.74 13.74
N ILE A 5 -0.88 6.34 14.38
CA ILE A 5 -0.86 5.60 15.65
C ILE A 5 -0.83 4.07 15.49
N GLY A 6 -0.63 3.58 14.26
CA GLY A 6 -0.67 2.16 13.99
C GLY A 6 -2.08 1.55 14.10
N PRO A 7 -2.19 0.22 14.22
CA PRO A 7 -3.48 -0.48 14.18
C PRO A 7 -4.36 -0.24 15.40
N GLY A 8 -3.79 0.23 16.50
CA GLY A 8 -4.53 0.58 17.69
C GLY A 8 -4.09 -0.10 18.98
N SER A 9 -3.10 -1.01 18.94
CA SER A 9 -2.40 -1.46 20.13
C SER A 9 -1.15 -0.60 20.32
N THR A 10 -0.84 -0.27 21.56
CA THR A 10 0.34 0.55 21.90
C THR A 10 1.66 -0.13 21.58
N GLU A 11 1.69 -1.46 21.52
CA GLU A 11 2.86 -2.26 21.14
C GLU A 11 3.27 -2.06 19.67
N HIS A 12 2.29 -1.76 18.79
CA HIS A 12 2.50 -1.55 17.37
C HIS A 12 2.60 -0.06 17.00
N MET A 13 2.69 0.82 17.98
CA MET A 13 2.93 2.24 17.79
C MET A 13 4.44 2.52 17.73
N THR A 14 4.88 3.30 16.75
CA THR A 14 6.29 3.69 16.68
C THR A 14 6.72 4.52 17.86
N ALA A 15 7.99 4.46 18.25
CA ALA A 15 8.54 5.28 19.32
C ALA A 15 8.36 6.79 19.01
N ARG A 16 8.52 7.20 17.74
CA ARG A 16 8.31 8.60 17.33
C ARG A 16 6.85 9.04 17.50
N ALA A 17 5.88 8.15 17.17
CA ALA A 17 4.45 8.47 17.37
C ALA A 17 4.12 8.67 18.85
N ARG A 18 4.67 7.85 19.74
CA ARG A 18 4.53 8.05 21.20
C ARG A 18 5.13 9.37 21.67
N ALA A 19 6.35 9.70 21.20
CA ALA A 19 7.02 10.95 21.52
C ALA A 19 6.20 12.16 21.01
N ALA A 20 5.70 12.10 19.76
CA ALA A 20 4.86 13.15 19.18
C ALA A 20 3.58 13.41 19.99
N ILE A 21 2.92 12.35 20.46
CA ILE A 21 1.77 12.46 21.34
C ILE A 21 2.18 13.08 22.71
N ALA A 22 3.32 12.66 23.26
CA ALA A 22 3.81 13.19 24.53
C ALA A 22 4.18 14.68 24.45
N GLU A 23 4.80 15.12 23.36
CA GLU A 23 5.21 16.51 23.10
C GLU A 23 4.03 17.46 22.83
N ALA A 24 2.88 16.93 22.39
CA ALA A 24 1.74 17.74 21.99
C ALA A 24 0.99 18.36 23.17
N ASP A 25 0.56 19.62 23.02
CA ASP A 25 -0.37 20.29 23.94
C ASP A 25 -1.82 19.89 23.65
N THR A 26 -2.13 19.73 22.33
CA THR A 26 -3.47 19.42 21.85
C THR A 26 -3.45 18.15 20.99
N ILE A 27 -4.37 17.24 21.27
CA ILE A 27 -4.61 16.03 20.49
C ILE A 27 -5.92 16.18 19.73
N ILE A 28 -5.87 16.06 18.42
CA ILE A 28 -7.05 16.12 17.55
C ILE A 28 -7.23 14.78 16.88
N GLY A 29 -8.46 14.27 16.84
CA GLY A 29 -8.71 13.00 16.16
C GLY A 29 -10.17 12.58 16.15
N TYR A 30 -10.43 11.52 15.39
CA TYR A 30 -11.71 10.82 15.42
C TYR A 30 -11.90 10.16 16.80
N VAL A 31 -13.13 10.21 17.32
CA VAL A 31 -13.48 9.71 18.67
C VAL A 31 -12.94 8.31 18.94
N THR A 32 -13.02 7.40 17.98
CA THR A 32 -12.53 6.02 18.13
C THR A 32 -11.00 5.99 18.25
N TYR A 33 -10.26 6.83 17.52
CA TYR A 33 -8.80 6.87 17.56
C TYR A 33 -8.30 7.49 18.87
N ILE A 34 -8.96 8.52 19.36
CA ILE A 34 -8.69 9.11 20.68
C ILE A 34 -8.78 8.04 21.79
N LYS A 35 -9.77 7.15 21.72
CA LYS A 35 -9.90 6.04 22.69
C LYS A 35 -8.73 5.04 22.64
N LEU A 36 -8.07 4.89 21.50
CA LEU A 36 -6.94 3.95 21.34
C LEU A 36 -5.65 4.46 22.00
N VAL A 37 -5.58 5.76 22.29
CA VAL A 37 -4.42 6.42 22.90
C VAL A 37 -4.75 7.05 24.26
N ALA A 38 -5.86 6.63 24.86
CA ALA A 38 -6.38 7.24 26.10
C ALA A 38 -5.32 7.33 27.21
N ASP A 39 -4.50 6.30 27.36
CA ASP A 39 -3.46 6.21 28.39
C ASP A 39 -2.24 7.15 28.12
N LEU A 40 -2.15 7.74 26.92
CA LEU A 40 -1.04 8.60 26.49
C LEU A 40 -1.39 10.09 26.49
N ILE A 41 -2.65 10.45 26.72
CA ILE A 41 -3.18 11.80 26.49
C ILE A 41 -3.73 12.46 27.76
N GLU A 42 -3.43 11.91 28.92
CA GLU A 42 -3.83 12.49 30.21
C GLU A 42 -3.27 13.91 30.35
N GLY A 43 -4.12 14.83 30.84
CA GLY A 43 -3.75 16.24 31.04
C GLY A 43 -3.65 17.09 29.79
N LYS A 44 -3.92 16.56 28.59
CA LYS A 44 -3.85 17.28 27.32
C LYS A 44 -5.20 17.83 26.87
N GLU A 45 -5.18 18.89 26.07
CA GLU A 45 -6.37 19.37 25.39
C GLU A 45 -6.81 18.36 24.32
N ILE A 46 -8.08 17.95 24.34
CA ILE A 46 -8.58 16.90 23.42
C ILE A 46 -9.71 17.47 22.55
N VAL A 47 -9.49 17.49 21.25
CA VAL A 47 -10.49 17.86 20.23
C VAL A 47 -10.99 16.61 19.53
N ARG A 48 -12.25 16.28 19.79
CA ARG A 48 -12.92 15.11 19.22
C ARG A 48 -13.86 15.57 18.09
N LYS A 49 -13.69 14.97 16.91
CA LYS A 49 -14.56 15.21 15.75
C LYS A 49 -15.11 13.88 15.22
N SER A 50 -16.19 13.93 14.44
CA SER A 50 -16.76 12.75 13.79
C SER A 50 -15.93 12.29 12.59
N MET A 51 -16.23 11.10 12.06
CA MET A 51 -15.51 10.55 10.90
C MET A 51 -15.63 11.46 9.65
N THR A 52 -16.80 12.06 9.44
CA THR A 52 -17.10 12.89 8.26
C THR A 52 -16.54 14.32 8.35
N GLU A 53 -15.93 14.70 9.46
CA GLU A 53 -15.36 16.03 9.72
C GLU A 53 -13.84 16.02 9.51
N GLU A 54 -13.34 15.40 8.41
CA GLU A 54 -11.89 15.34 8.12
C GLU A 54 -11.31 16.73 7.87
N LEU A 55 -12.00 17.53 7.06
CA LEU A 55 -11.60 18.91 6.76
C LEU A 55 -11.60 19.77 8.02
N ASP A 56 -12.65 19.65 8.86
CA ASP A 56 -12.74 20.39 10.12
C ASP A 56 -11.61 20.06 11.09
N ARG A 57 -11.17 18.79 11.14
CA ARG A 57 -10.01 18.39 11.93
C ARG A 57 -8.72 19.04 11.43
N ALA A 58 -8.54 19.14 10.12
CA ALA A 58 -7.36 19.75 9.51
C ALA A 58 -7.33 21.28 9.76
N ILE A 59 -8.49 21.95 9.61
CA ILE A 59 -8.65 23.39 9.90
C ILE A 59 -8.36 23.66 11.37
N GLU A 60 -8.98 22.91 12.28
CA GLU A 60 -8.76 23.06 13.73
C GLU A 60 -7.28 22.87 14.10
N ALA A 61 -6.59 21.89 13.47
CA ALA A 61 -5.17 21.67 13.70
C ALA A 61 -4.32 22.88 13.30
N LEU A 62 -4.63 23.51 12.16
CA LEU A 62 -3.96 24.72 11.70
C LEU A 62 -4.23 25.91 12.63
N GLU A 63 -5.48 26.09 13.07
CA GLU A 63 -5.85 27.19 13.96
C GLU A 63 -5.14 27.08 15.33
N ARG A 64 -5.06 25.89 15.90
CA ARG A 64 -4.32 25.65 17.16
C ARG A 64 -2.81 25.86 16.97
N ALA A 65 -2.25 25.42 15.84
CA ALA A 65 -0.84 25.66 15.53
C ALA A 65 -0.52 27.15 15.40
N ARG A 66 -1.41 27.95 14.77
CA ARG A 66 -1.30 29.41 14.69
C ARG A 66 -1.33 30.09 16.06
N GLN A 67 -1.97 29.47 17.04
CA GLN A 67 -1.98 29.93 18.43
C GLN A 67 -0.71 29.51 19.21
N GLY A 68 0.29 28.93 18.54
CA GLY A 68 1.52 28.48 19.14
C GLY A 68 1.44 27.13 19.86
N LYS A 69 0.33 26.38 19.69
CA LYS A 69 0.18 25.04 20.28
C LYS A 69 0.91 23.98 19.49
N LYS A 70 1.55 23.06 20.18
CA LYS A 70 2.03 21.80 19.58
C LYS A 70 0.85 20.85 19.40
N VAL A 71 0.48 20.59 18.16
CA VAL A 71 -0.71 19.78 17.82
C VAL A 71 -0.30 18.41 17.30
N ALA A 72 -0.89 17.34 17.86
CA ALA A 72 -0.86 16.01 17.28
C ALA A 72 -2.25 15.68 16.67
N LEU A 73 -2.33 15.70 15.35
CA LEU A 73 -3.48 15.24 14.60
C LEU A 73 -3.30 13.74 14.31
N ILE A 74 -4.07 12.90 15.02
CA ILE A 74 -3.88 11.45 15.00
C ILE A 74 -4.74 10.74 13.94
N SER A 75 -4.13 9.76 13.28
CA SER A 75 -4.77 8.83 12.34
C SER A 75 -4.54 7.39 12.77
N SER A 76 -5.54 6.53 12.66
CA SER A 76 -5.31 5.08 12.75
C SER A 76 -4.47 4.60 11.57
N GLY A 77 -3.58 3.64 11.79
CA GLY A 77 -2.63 3.20 10.79
C GLY A 77 -1.55 4.24 10.55
N ASP A 78 -1.36 4.61 9.31
CA ASP A 78 -0.41 5.62 8.84
C ASP A 78 -1.15 6.93 8.46
N ALA A 79 -0.54 8.07 8.77
CA ALA A 79 -1.15 9.37 8.47
C ALA A 79 -1.18 9.68 6.97
N GLY A 80 -0.25 9.14 6.18
CA GLY A 80 -0.13 9.34 4.73
C GLY A 80 -0.89 8.30 3.89
N VAL A 81 -1.35 7.18 4.51
CA VAL A 81 -2.07 6.11 3.79
C VAL A 81 -3.55 6.17 4.11
N TYR A 82 -4.32 6.90 3.29
CA TYR A 82 -5.75 7.21 3.51
C TYR A 82 -6.03 7.82 4.90
N GLY A 83 -5.06 8.55 5.44
CA GLY A 83 -5.12 9.23 6.73
C GLY A 83 -5.21 10.75 6.58
N MET A 84 -4.93 11.46 7.68
CA MET A 84 -5.13 12.90 7.77
C MET A 84 -4.06 13.76 7.10
N ALA A 85 -2.93 13.17 6.62
CA ALA A 85 -1.87 13.98 6.01
C ALA A 85 -2.33 14.69 4.74
N GLY A 86 -2.99 13.98 3.81
CA GLY A 86 -3.52 14.56 2.58
C GLY A 86 -4.44 15.76 2.83
N PRO A 87 -5.58 15.58 3.50
CA PRO A 87 -6.50 16.69 3.81
C PRO A 87 -5.84 17.85 4.55
N THR A 88 -4.87 17.58 5.43
CA THR A 88 -4.18 18.62 6.16
C THR A 88 -3.27 19.44 5.25
N PHE A 89 -2.51 18.82 4.34
CA PHE A 89 -1.71 19.56 3.36
C PHE A 89 -2.58 20.35 2.40
N GLU A 90 -3.76 19.86 2.00
CA GLU A 90 -4.70 20.64 1.19
C GLU A 90 -5.12 21.93 1.92
N VAL A 91 -5.47 21.84 3.22
CA VAL A 91 -5.81 23.02 4.04
C VAL A 91 -4.62 23.96 4.18
N LEU A 92 -3.43 23.44 4.46
CA LEU A 92 -2.21 24.22 4.60
C LEU A 92 -1.89 25.01 3.31
N PHE A 93 -1.94 24.36 2.16
CA PHE A 93 -1.66 25.01 0.87
C PHE A 93 -2.70 26.07 0.52
N GLN A 94 -3.97 25.83 0.78
CA GLN A 94 -5.04 26.82 0.61
C GLN A 94 -4.88 28.00 1.56
N ALA A 95 -4.30 27.80 2.74
CA ALA A 95 -4.00 28.84 3.71
C ALA A 95 -2.68 29.59 3.45
N GLY A 96 -2.01 29.30 2.32
CA GLY A 96 -0.73 29.92 1.93
C GLY A 96 0.47 29.50 2.79
N TRP A 97 0.38 28.34 3.45
CA TRP A 97 1.48 27.81 4.24
C TRP A 97 2.69 27.45 3.36
N THR A 98 3.87 27.81 3.85
CA THR A 98 5.17 27.37 3.32
C THR A 98 5.97 26.74 4.45
N PRO A 99 6.87 25.79 4.16
CA PRO A 99 7.80 25.27 5.17
C PRO A 99 8.59 26.40 5.82
N PRO A 100 8.85 26.35 7.12
CA PRO A 100 9.70 27.33 7.79
C PRO A 100 11.07 27.43 7.14
N VAL A 101 11.59 28.66 7.03
CA VAL A 101 12.97 28.88 6.64
C VAL A 101 13.85 28.44 7.80
N LEU A 102 14.91 27.69 7.48
CA LEU A 102 15.89 27.27 8.47
C LEU A 102 17.05 28.28 8.51
N ASP A 103 17.52 28.61 9.70
CA ASP A 103 18.73 29.40 9.88
C ASP A 103 20.02 28.63 9.47
N ALA A 104 21.17 29.26 9.61
CA ALA A 104 22.48 28.67 9.26
C ALA A 104 22.83 27.41 10.10
N HIS A 105 22.10 27.16 11.18
CA HIS A 105 22.26 26.00 12.07
C HIS A 105 21.15 24.94 11.88
N GLY A 106 20.26 25.15 10.90
CA GLY A 106 19.15 24.24 10.62
C GLY A 106 17.97 24.39 11.60
N VAL A 107 17.89 25.51 12.35
CA VAL A 107 16.81 25.80 13.27
C VAL A 107 15.72 26.60 12.55
N PRO A 108 14.43 26.25 12.66
CA PRO A 108 13.34 27.01 12.06
C PRO A 108 13.28 28.45 12.61
N GLU A 109 13.12 29.44 11.70
CA GLU A 109 12.87 30.81 12.10
C GLU A 109 11.59 30.95 12.92
N PRO A 110 11.56 31.84 13.92
CA PRO A 110 10.38 32.02 14.77
C PRO A 110 9.14 32.43 13.99
N GLY A 111 7.98 31.82 14.33
CA GLY A 111 6.67 32.16 13.76
C GLY A 111 6.22 31.30 12.60
N GLY A 112 7.07 30.43 12.05
CA GLY A 112 6.70 29.41 11.07
C GLY A 112 5.96 28.23 11.72
N ILE A 113 5.02 27.60 10.99
CA ILE A 113 4.38 26.35 11.42
C ILE A 113 5.17 25.19 10.84
N GLU A 114 5.85 24.45 11.69
CA GLU A 114 6.54 23.22 11.32
C GLU A 114 5.53 22.07 11.22
N VAL A 115 5.61 21.30 10.12
CA VAL A 115 4.75 20.14 9.87
C VAL A 115 5.59 18.89 9.75
N GLU A 116 5.40 17.96 10.67
CA GLU A 116 6.01 16.63 10.64
C GLU A 116 4.94 15.58 10.34
N VAL A 117 5.20 14.67 9.40
CA VAL A 117 4.41 13.46 9.18
C VAL A 117 5.11 12.30 9.88
N VAL A 118 4.48 11.80 10.93
CA VAL A 118 5.01 10.69 11.74
C VAL A 118 4.39 9.38 11.23
N PRO A 119 5.19 8.47 10.65
CA PRO A 119 4.66 7.23 10.09
C PRO A 119 4.12 6.28 11.15
N GLY A 120 3.14 5.48 10.76
CA GLY A 120 2.58 4.40 11.55
C GLY A 120 2.42 3.12 10.75
N ALA A 121 2.26 1.97 11.43
CA ALA A 121 1.95 0.72 10.77
C ALA A 121 0.56 0.79 10.13
N SER A 122 0.51 0.88 8.79
CA SER A 122 -0.72 1.01 8.03
C SER A 122 -1.63 -0.21 8.17
N ALA A 123 -2.92 -0.06 7.88
CA ALA A 123 -3.84 -1.21 7.83
C ALA A 123 -3.40 -2.26 6.81
N LEU A 124 -2.77 -1.86 5.70
CA LEU A 124 -2.18 -2.76 4.70
C LEU A 124 -1.20 -3.75 5.37
N ASN A 125 -0.15 -3.22 6.01
CA ASN A 125 0.88 -4.03 6.66
C ASN A 125 0.31 -4.81 7.86
N SER A 126 -0.49 -4.13 8.69
CA SER A 126 -1.06 -4.71 9.90
C SER A 126 -1.99 -5.89 9.58
N CYS A 127 -2.87 -5.74 8.59
CA CYS A 127 -3.78 -6.82 8.19
C CYS A 127 -3.04 -7.96 7.48
N ALA A 128 -2.06 -7.65 6.62
CA ALA A 128 -1.24 -8.67 5.96
C ALA A 128 -0.48 -9.55 6.96
N ALA A 129 0.14 -8.94 7.98
CA ALA A 129 0.87 -9.66 9.03
C ALA A 129 -0.03 -10.60 9.85
N ARG A 130 -1.36 -10.33 9.93
CA ARG A 130 -2.30 -11.21 10.64
C ARG A 130 -2.68 -12.46 9.88
N VAL A 131 -2.43 -12.51 8.57
CA VAL A 131 -2.82 -13.63 7.72
C VAL A 131 -1.65 -14.37 7.08
N GLY A 132 -0.42 -13.90 7.28
CA GLY A 132 0.79 -14.52 6.74
C GLY A 132 1.67 -13.53 5.96
N ALA A 133 1.95 -13.82 4.70
CA ALA A 133 2.81 -13.01 3.85
C ALA A 133 2.19 -12.78 2.45
N PRO A 134 1.00 -12.17 2.35
CA PRO A 134 0.35 -11.96 1.05
C PRO A 134 1.00 -10.87 0.20
N LEU A 135 1.79 -9.95 0.80
CA LEU A 135 2.38 -8.78 0.15
C LEU A 135 3.85 -8.95 -0.26
N THR A 136 4.34 -10.17 -0.38
CA THR A 136 5.74 -10.43 -0.75
C THR A 136 5.99 -10.34 -2.26
N HIS A 137 4.97 -10.10 -3.05
CA HIS A 137 5.01 -9.78 -4.48
C HIS A 137 4.41 -8.40 -4.73
N ASP A 138 4.34 -7.96 -6.00
CA ASP A 138 3.80 -6.65 -6.35
C ASP A 138 2.36 -6.50 -5.89
N PHE A 139 2.07 -5.39 -5.25
CA PHE A 139 0.75 -5.10 -4.69
C PHE A 139 0.34 -3.65 -4.89
N CYS A 140 -0.97 -3.40 -4.78
CA CYS A 140 -1.51 -2.05 -4.74
C CYS A 140 -2.61 -1.92 -3.67
N ALA A 141 -2.86 -0.67 -3.24
CA ALA A 141 -3.94 -0.32 -2.35
C ALA A 141 -4.98 0.54 -3.09
N ILE A 142 -6.26 0.18 -2.97
CA ILE A 142 -7.37 0.90 -3.60
C ILE A 142 -8.46 1.14 -2.55
N SER A 143 -8.88 2.41 -2.40
CA SER A 143 -10.03 2.75 -1.58
C SER A 143 -11.32 2.62 -2.39
N LEU A 144 -12.32 1.93 -1.82
CA LEU A 144 -13.67 1.86 -2.38
C LEU A 144 -14.54 3.06 -1.97
N SER A 145 -13.96 4.07 -1.31
CA SER A 145 -14.71 5.28 -0.96
C SER A 145 -14.93 6.17 -2.17
N ASP A 146 -16.18 6.27 -2.58
CA ASP A 146 -16.65 7.13 -3.66
C ASP A 146 -17.15 8.50 -3.18
N LEU A 147 -16.78 8.88 -1.97
CA LEU A 147 -17.13 10.17 -1.39
C LEU A 147 -16.48 11.34 -2.14
N LEU A 148 -15.18 11.20 -2.46
CA LEU A 148 -14.38 12.23 -3.12
C LEU A 148 -13.81 11.79 -4.48
N THR A 149 -13.94 10.52 -4.82
CA THR A 149 -13.44 9.94 -6.07
C THR A 149 -14.62 9.33 -6.85
N PRO A 150 -14.87 9.76 -8.09
CA PRO A 150 -15.96 9.19 -8.89
C PRO A 150 -15.81 7.68 -9.08
N TRP A 151 -16.91 6.94 -8.96
CA TRP A 151 -16.90 5.48 -9.11
C TRP A 151 -16.24 4.97 -10.41
N PRO A 152 -16.45 5.57 -11.61
CA PRO A 152 -15.78 5.11 -12.82
C PRO A 152 -14.25 5.15 -12.72
N THR A 153 -13.69 6.08 -11.96
CA THR A 153 -12.23 6.15 -11.71
C THR A 153 -11.77 5.00 -10.82
N ILE A 154 -12.53 4.70 -9.76
CA ILE A 154 -12.26 3.56 -8.88
C ILE A 154 -12.36 2.25 -9.67
N ALA A 155 -13.43 2.09 -10.46
CA ALA A 155 -13.67 0.90 -11.27
C ALA A 155 -12.54 0.63 -12.27
N ARG A 156 -12.03 1.66 -12.96
CA ARG A 156 -10.86 1.52 -13.87
C ARG A 156 -9.60 1.07 -13.12
N ARG A 157 -9.36 1.58 -11.92
CA ARG A 157 -8.22 1.15 -11.08
C ARG A 157 -8.34 -0.30 -10.65
N LEU A 158 -9.54 -0.72 -10.25
CA LEU A 158 -9.84 -2.12 -9.90
C LEU A 158 -9.63 -3.06 -11.09
N ASP A 159 -10.17 -2.72 -12.26
CA ASP A 159 -10.04 -3.50 -13.49
C ASP A 159 -8.58 -3.65 -13.92
N ALA A 160 -7.82 -2.54 -13.94
CA ALA A 160 -6.39 -2.53 -14.26
C ALA A 160 -5.57 -3.37 -13.29
N ALA A 161 -5.81 -3.24 -11.98
CA ALA A 161 -5.11 -4.01 -10.95
C ALA A 161 -5.45 -5.52 -11.04
N ALA A 162 -6.69 -5.85 -11.36
CA ALA A 162 -7.12 -7.23 -11.55
C ALA A 162 -6.48 -7.85 -12.80
N ALA A 163 -6.47 -7.13 -13.92
CA ALA A 163 -5.90 -7.56 -15.19
C ALA A 163 -4.37 -7.71 -15.13
N ALA A 164 -3.68 -6.83 -14.39
CA ALA A 164 -2.23 -6.86 -14.20
C ALA A 164 -1.76 -7.82 -13.10
N ASP A 165 -2.68 -8.55 -12.49
CA ASP A 165 -2.40 -9.59 -11.49
C ASP A 165 -1.69 -9.10 -10.20
N PHE A 166 -1.90 -7.85 -9.78
CA PHE A 166 -1.42 -7.36 -8.49
C PHE A 166 -2.13 -8.03 -7.31
N VAL A 167 -1.43 -8.25 -6.21
CA VAL A 167 -2.11 -8.42 -4.92
C VAL A 167 -2.78 -7.11 -4.54
N VAL A 168 -4.05 -7.12 -4.13
CA VAL A 168 -4.79 -5.87 -3.90
C VAL A 168 -5.33 -5.78 -2.49
N ALA A 169 -5.04 -4.65 -1.83
CA ALA A 169 -5.65 -4.29 -0.56
C ALA A 169 -6.78 -3.27 -0.78
N LEU A 170 -8.01 -3.66 -0.47
CA LEU A 170 -9.16 -2.76 -0.54
C LEU A 170 -9.35 -2.07 0.81
N TYR A 171 -9.26 -0.74 0.79
CA TYR A 171 -9.58 0.14 1.90
C TYR A 171 -11.02 0.63 1.82
N ASN A 172 -11.60 0.96 2.95
CA ASN A 172 -12.98 1.45 3.03
C ASN A 172 -13.98 0.56 2.28
N PRO A 173 -13.93 -0.78 2.43
CA PRO A 173 -14.65 -1.69 1.55
C PRO A 173 -16.17 -1.59 1.70
N LYS A 174 -16.66 -1.23 2.90
CA LYS A 174 -18.09 -1.14 3.19
C LYS A 174 -18.36 -0.16 4.34
N SER A 175 -19.50 0.53 4.29
CA SER A 175 -20.04 1.33 5.40
C SER A 175 -21.54 1.18 5.49
N GLY A 176 -22.19 1.81 6.48
CA GLY A 176 -23.67 1.75 6.60
C GLY A 176 -24.42 2.25 5.36
N ARG A 177 -23.84 3.17 4.60
CA ARG A 177 -24.44 3.74 3.37
C ARG A 177 -23.82 3.18 2.08
N ARG A 178 -22.63 2.63 2.14
CA ARG A 178 -21.85 2.15 1.00
C ARG A 178 -21.72 0.63 1.10
N THR A 179 -22.65 -0.10 0.47
CA THR A 179 -22.76 -1.56 0.57
C THR A 179 -22.54 -2.28 -0.77
N ARG A 180 -22.66 -1.56 -1.90
CA ARG A 180 -22.59 -2.13 -3.24
C ARG A 180 -21.19 -2.16 -3.82
N GLN A 181 -20.30 -1.26 -3.38
CA GLN A 181 -18.95 -1.07 -3.95
C GLN A 181 -18.09 -2.34 -3.86
N ILE A 182 -18.20 -3.09 -2.77
CA ILE A 182 -17.49 -4.37 -2.61
C ILE A 182 -18.00 -5.44 -3.59
N ILE A 183 -19.29 -5.46 -3.88
CA ILE A 183 -19.91 -6.37 -4.85
C ILE A 183 -19.43 -6.03 -6.26
N GLU A 184 -19.40 -4.76 -6.62
CA GLU A 184 -18.91 -4.32 -7.94
C GLU A 184 -17.40 -4.56 -8.08
N ALA A 185 -16.62 -4.38 -7.01
CA ALA A 185 -15.20 -4.75 -7.01
C ALA A 185 -15.03 -6.26 -7.26
N GLN A 186 -15.78 -7.12 -6.57
CA GLN A 186 -15.78 -8.57 -6.80
C GLN A 186 -16.08 -8.92 -8.27
N ARG A 187 -17.12 -8.31 -8.86
CA ARG A 187 -17.51 -8.53 -10.25
C ARG A 187 -16.41 -8.16 -11.24
N LEU A 188 -15.70 -7.04 -11.00
CA LEU A 188 -14.57 -6.61 -11.83
C LEU A 188 -13.41 -7.60 -11.74
N PHE A 189 -13.05 -8.04 -10.52
CA PHE A 189 -11.98 -9.01 -10.33
C PHE A 189 -12.28 -10.37 -10.96
N LEU A 190 -13.51 -10.87 -10.87
CA LEU A 190 -13.95 -12.13 -11.47
C LEU A 190 -13.87 -12.15 -13.02
N ARG A 191 -13.72 -10.99 -13.67
CA ARG A 191 -13.47 -10.93 -15.12
C ARG A 191 -12.05 -11.38 -15.49
N HIS A 192 -11.11 -11.30 -14.56
CA HIS A 192 -9.69 -11.51 -14.81
C HIS A 192 -9.08 -12.64 -13.98
N ARG A 193 -9.71 -13.00 -12.86
CA ARG A 193 -9.16 -13.95 -11.88
C ARG A 193 -10.09 -15.12 -11.62
N SER A 194 -9.49 -16.23 -11.22
CA SER A 194 -10.23 -17.41 -10.79
C SER A 194 -11.19 -17.07 -9.63
N PRO A 195 -12.40 -17.64 -9.62
CA PRO A 195 -13.30 -17.59 -8.46
C PRO A 195 -12.66 -18.10 -7.17
N ASP A 196 -11.70 -19.04 -7.27
CA ASP A 196 -10.98 -19.62 -6.14
C ASP A 196 -9.79 -18.79 -5.66
N THR A 197 -9.52 -17.62 -6.29
CA THR A 197 -8.46 -16.71 -5.84
C THR A 197 -8.61 -16.42 -4.34
N PRO A 198 -7.55 -16.65 -3.53
CA PRO A 198 -7.62 -16.44 -2.09
C PRO A 198 -7.91 -14.99 -1.72
N VAL A 199 -8.76 -14.81 -0.73
CA VAL A 199 -9.10 -13.51 -0.14
C VAL A 199 -9.03 -13.60 1.36
N ALA A 200 -8.39 -12.61 2.00
CA ALA A 200 -8.42 -12.44 3.44
C ALA A 200 -9.16 -11.15 3.82
N ILE A 201 -10.03 -11.25 4.79
CA ILE A 201 -10.76 -10.10 5.36
C ILE A 201 -10.33 -9.99 6.81
N VAL A 202 -9.64 -8.89 7.14
CA VAL A 202 -9.17 -8.62 8.49
C VAL A 202 -9.89 -7.38 9.01
N LYS A 203 -10.64 -7.55 10.09
CA LYS A 203 -11.40 -6.48 10.74
C LYS A 203 -10.78 -6.17 12.08
N SER A 204 -10.52 -4.90 12.34
CA SER A 204 -9.98 -4.42 13.61
C SER A 204 -8.65 -5.10 14.00
N ALA A 205 -7.70 -5.23 13.06
CA ALA A 205 -6.39 -5.86 13.29
C ALA A 205 -5.71 -5.34 14.58
N TYR A 206 -5.20 -6.25 15.38
CA TYR A 206 -4.55 -5.97 16.67
C TYR A 206 -5.42 -5.24 17.71
N ARG A 207 -6.74 -5.31 17.58
CA ARG A 207 -7.70 -4.75 18.54
C ARG A 207 -8.51 -5.85 19.22
N ARG A 208 -9.11 -5.56 20.35
CA ARG A 208 -9.89 -6.51 21.15
C ARG A 208 -10.97 -7.28 20.37
N ARG A 209 -11.52 -6.69 19.32
CA ARG A 209 -12.57 -7.29 18.47
C ARG A 209 -12.04 -7.66 17.08
N GLU A 210 -10.80 -8.09 17.03
CA GLU A 210 -10.21 -8.57 15.78
C GLU A 210 -10.97 -9.80 15.27
N THR A 211 -11.27 -9.82 13.98
CA THR A 211 -11.74 -11.01 13.28
C THR A 211 -10.97 -11.19 11.98
N ILE A 212 -10.63 -12.42 11.65
CA ILE A 212 -9.92 -12.82 10.44
C ILE A 212 -10.76 -13.86 9.71
N THR A 213 -11.09 -13.60 8.45
CA THR A 213 -11.81 -14.53 7.59
C THR A 213 -10.99 -14.80 6.34
N LEU A 214 -10.59 -16.05 6.13
CA LEU A 214 -10.02 -16.52 4.87
C LEU A 214 -11.16 -17.08 4.02
N THR A 215 -11.25 -16.62 2.79
CA THR A 215 -12.31 -16.97 1.85
C THR A 215 -11.76 -16.95 0.41
N THR A 216 -12.62 -16.97 -0.58
CA THR A 216 -12.28 -16.86 -2.00
C THR A 216 -12.89 -15.62 -2.63
N LEU A 217 -12.44 -15.29 -3.82
CA LEU A 217 -12.97 -14.18 -4.59
C LEU A 217 -14.48 -14.37 -4.87
N ALA A 218 -14.91 -15.61 -5.10
CA ALA A 218 -16.32 -15.92 -5.37
C ALA A 218 -17.26 -15.56 -4.21
N THR A 219 -16.79 -15.67 -2.97
CA THR A 219 -17.62 -15.53 -1.76
C THR A 219 -17.26 -14.31 -0.89
N MET A 220 -16.28 -13.50 -1.29
CA MET A 220 -15.78 -12.40 -0.46
C MET A 220 -16.86 -11.38 -0.08
N ALA A 221 -17.81 -11.10 -0.96
CA ALA A 221 -18.83 -10.08 -0.70
C ALA A 221 -19.90 -10.55 0.32
N GLU A 222 -19.99 -11.85 0.60
CA GLU A 222 -20.90 -12.46 1.57
C GLU A 222 -20.36 -12.39 3.01
N ALA A 223 -19.05 -12.15 3.15
CA ALA A 223 -18.39 -12.09 4.45
C ALA A 223 -18.80 -10.86 5.27
N ASP A 224 -18.55 -10.91 6.59
CA ASP A 224 -18.77 -9.76 7.50
C ASP A 224 -17.72 -8.67 7.27
N ILE A 225 -17.99 -7.81 6.29
CA ILE A 225 -17.18 -6.67 5.93
C ILE A 225 -17.80 -5.39 6.50
N GLY A 226 -16.99 -4.56 7.14
CA GLY A 226 -17.40 -3.27 7.70
C GLY A 226 -16.36 -2.18 7.51
N MET A 227 -16.59 -1.02 8.14
CA MET A 227 -15.68 0.14 8.02
C MET A 227 -14.27 -0.11 8.55
N LEU A 228 -14.11 -1.02 9.50
CA LEU A 228 -12.81 -1.34 10.10
C LEU A 228 -12.16 -2.57 9.45
N SER A 229 -12.66 -2.99 8.29
CA SER A 229 -12.11 -4.11 7.53
C SER A 229 -11.15 -3.63 6.46
N THR A 230 -10.09 -4.42 6.25
CA THR A 230 -9.27 -4.40 5.04
C THR A 230 -9.45 -5.74 4.33
N VAL A 231 -9.68 -5.70 3.03
CA VAL A 231 -9.81 -6.90 2.21
C VAL A 231 -8.55 -7.07 1.39
N LEU A 232 -7.86 -8.20 1.56
CA LEU A 232 -6.66 -8.56 0.81
C LEU A 232 -7.03 -9.61 -0.24
N ILE A 233 -6.93 -9.26 -1.52
CA ILE A 233 -7.20 -10.15 -2.64
C ILE A 233 -5.87 -10.63 -3.19
N GLY A 234 -5.66 -11.93 -3.19
CA GLY A 234 -4.46 -12.56 -3.75
C GLY A 234 -4.36 -12.44 -5.27
N ASN A 235 -3.21 -12.78 -5.82
CA ASN A 235 -2.98 -12.92 -7.25
C ASN A 235 -2.99 -14.40 -7.69
N SER A 236 -2.64 -14.67 -8.94
CA SER A 236 -2.61 -16.03 -9.51
C SER A 236 -1.65 -16.99 -8.77
N ASN A 237 -0.64 -16.46 -8.06
CA ASN A 237 0.36 -17.25 -7.31
C ASN A 237 0.04 -17.37 -5.82
N THR A 238 -0.97 -16.63 -5.33
CA THR A 238 -1.32 -16.65 -3.90
C THR A 238 -1.92 -17.98 -3.50
N VAL A 239 -1.44 -18.52 -2.40
CA VAL A 239 -1.92 -19.79 -1.81
C VAL A 239 -2.36 -19.58 -0.36
N VAL A 240 -3.30 -20.42 0.09
CA VAL A 240 -3.63 -20.57 1.51
C VAL A 240 -3.25 -21.97 1.96
N ARG A 241 -2.34 -22.05 2.93
CA ARG A 241 -1.91 -23.33 3.53
C ARG A 241 -1.82 -23.17 5.04
N HIS A 242 -2.34 -24.13 5.76
CA HIS A 242 -2.31 -24.14 7.24
C HIS A 242 -2.88 -22.86 7.87
N GLY A 243 -3.90 -22.25 7.23
CA GLY A 243 -4.49 -21.02 7.71
C GLY A 243 -3.68 -19.74 7.41
N LEU A 244 -2.61 -19.84 6.62
CA LEU A 244 -1.77 -18.72 6.21
C LEU A 244 -1.96 -18.41 4.73
N MET A 245 -2.17 -17.15 4.41
CA MET A 245 -2.22 -16.61 3.04
C MET A 245 -0.83 -16.09 2.65
N VAL A 246 -0.25 -16.66 1.60
CA VAL A 246 1.10 -16.33 1.16
C VAL A 246 1.11 -16.12 -0.35
N THR A 247 1.75 -15.05 -0.81
CA THR A 247 2.07 -14.86 -2.23
C THR A 247 3.57 -15.10 -2.42
N PRO A 248 3.99 -16.23 -3.02
CA PRO A 248 5.41 -16.53 -3.19
C PRO A 248 6.14 -15.47 -4.01
N ARG A 249 7.36 -15.14 -3.59
CA ARG A 249 8.23 -14.16 -4.29
C ARG A 249 8.72 -14.66 -5.66
N GLY A 250 8.53 -15.93 -5.97
CA GLY A 250 8.98 -16.51 -7.23
C GLY A 250 10.32 -17.25 -7.14
N TYR A 251 10.84 -17.53 -5.94
CA TYR A 251 12.07 -18.31 -5.79
C TYR A 251 12.00 -19.66 -6.50
N ALA A 252 10.84 -20.32 -6.49
CA ALA A 252 10.62 -21.59 -7.19
C ALA A 252 10.76 -21.50 -8.73
N ASN A 253 10.72 -20.31 -9.31
CA ASN A 253 10.98 -20.14 -10.75
C ASN A 253 12.47 -20.31 -11.08
N LYS A 254 13.35 -20.23 -10.09
CA LYS A 254 14.79 -20.22 -10.27
C LYS A 254 15.53 -21.29 -9.48
N TYR A 255 14.98 -21.67 -8.32
CA TYR A 255 15.65 -22.55 -7.37
C TYR A 255 14.76 -23.72 -6.98
N ASP A 256 15.36 -24.85 -6.71
CA ASP A 256 14.68 -25.98 -6.06
C ASP A 256 14.47 -25.66 -4.56
N VAL A 257 13.37 -24.97 -4.25
CA VAL A 257 13.02 -24.58 -2.88
C VAL A 257 12.57 -25.73 -1.99
N ALA A 258 12.27 -26.91 -2.57
CA ALA A 258 11.87 -28.10 -1.83
C ALA A 258 13.05 -29.08 -1.60
N GLY A 259 14.13 -28.92 -2.34
CA GLY A 259 15.33 -29.76 -2.28
C GLY A 259 16.53 -29.05 -1.68
N ASP A 260 17.62 -28.97 -2.43
CA ASP A 260 18.91 -28.44 -1.95
C ASP A 260 19.11 -26.94 -2.16
N GLY A 261 18.12 -26.23 -2.71
CA GLY A 261 18.22 -24.81 -3.04
C GLY A 261 19.07 -24.50 -4.27
N ALA A 262 19.48 -25.50 -5.05
CA ALA A 262 20.24 -25.30 -6.27
C ALA A 262 19.44 -24.54 -7.34
N ALA A 263 20.14 -23.79 -8.20
CA ALA A 263 19.50 -23.17 -9.35
C ALA A 263 19.08 -24.24 -10.36
N HIS A 264 17.89 -24.05 -10.95
CA HIS A 264 17.40 -24.91 -12.04
C HIS A 264 18.32 -24.89 -13.24
N ALA A 265 18.24 -25.92 -14.07
CA ALA A 265 19.01 -26.00 -15.32
C ALA A 265 18.72 -24.75 -16.21
N GLY A 266 19.79 -24.09 -16.66
CA GLY A 266 19.69 -22.85 -17.42
C GLY A 266 19.68 -21.57 -16.59
N GLU A 267 19.44 -21.67 -15.28
CA GLU A 267 19.48 -20.53 -14.35
C GLU A 267 20.84 -20.42 -13.65
N ARG A 268 21.19 -19.21 -13.21
CA ARG A 268 22.45 -18.93 -12.48
C ARG A 268 22.13 -18.21 -11.17
N ALA A 269 22.68 -18.73 -10.06
CA ALA A 269 22.57 -18.07 -8.75
C ALA A 269 23.12 -16.64 -8.81
N GLY A 270 22.45 -15.69 -8.15
CA GLY A 270 22.88 -14.28 -8.09
C GLY A 270 22.74 -13.48 -9.40
N ARG A 271 22.18 -14.05 -10.46
CA ARG A 271 21.90 -13.35 -11.73
C ARG A 271 20.40 -13.21 -11.96
N SER A 272 19.97 -12.38 -12.91
CA SER A 272 18.57 -12.32 -13.37
C SER A 272 18.10 -13.67 -13.88
N LEU A 273 16.77 -13.90 -13.92
CA LEU A 273 16.20 -15.07 -14.59
C LEU A 273 16.61 -15.09 -16.07
N SER A 274 16.72 -16.29 -16.65
CA SER A 274 16.90 -16.46 -18.09
C SER A 274 15.80 -15.78 -18.91
N SER A 275 14.59 -15.68 -18.36
CA SER A 275 13.45 -14.91 -18.89
C SER A 275 13.36 -13.46 -18.37
N GLY A 276 14.42 -12.95 -17.71
CA GLY A 276 14.53 -11.54 -17.34
C GLY A 276 14.67 -10.63 -18.55
N LEU A 277 14.85 -9.32 -18.35
CA LEU A 277 14.79 -8.33 -19.43
C LEU A 277 15.69 -8.72 -20.64
N GLU A 278 16.94 -9.05 -20.40
CA GLU A 278 17.90 -9.39 -21.47
C GLU A 278 17.45 -10.62 -22.26
N GLY A 279 17.18 -11.73 -21.58
CA GLY A 279 16.74 -12.95 -22.26
C GLY A 279 15.35 -12.82 -22.90
N TRP A 280 14.45 -12.01 -22.30
CA TRP A 280 13.16 -11.69 -22.91
C TRP A 280 13.34 -10.86 -24.20
N LEU A 281 14.25 -9.89 -24.22
CA LEU A 281 14.56 -9.11 -25.42
C LEU A 281 15.14 -9.99 -26.53
N GLU A 282 16.09 -10.86 -26.20
CA GLU A 282 16.66 -11.81 -27.15
C GLU A 282 15.56 -12.72 -27.75
N GLN A 283 14.68 -13.27 -26.90
CA GLN A 283 13.59 -14.12 -27.35
C GLN A 283 12.57 -13.34 -28.22
N LEU A 284 12.25 -12.10 -27.84
CA LEU A 284 11.34 -11.24 -28.59
C LEU A 284 11.85 -10.98 -30.02
N HIS A 285 13.14 -10.61 -30.17
CA HIS A 285 13.78 -10.41 -31.47
C HIS A 285 13.90 -11.70 -32.27
N HIS A 286 14.21 -12.83 -31.62
CA HIS A 286 14.24 -14.13 -32.26
C HIS A 286 12.87 -14.52 -32.85
N ASP A 287 11.80 -14.39 -32.05
CA ASP A 287 10.44 -14.70 -32.48
C ASP A 287 9.99 -13.78 -33.63
N HIS A 288 10.36 -12.51 -33.58
CA HIS A 288 10.08 -11.57 -34.67
C HIS A 288 10.81 -11.93 -35.95
N ALA A 289 12.09 -12.26 -35.89
CA ALA A 289 12.88 -12.72 -37.02
C ALA A 289 12.35 -14.06 -37.60
N ALA A 290 11.75 -14.91 -36.75
CA ALA A 290 11.05 -16.12 -37.15
C ALA A 290 9.65 -15.89 -37.79
N GLY A 291 9.22 -14.63 -37.93
CA GLY A 291 7.99 -14.24 -38.61
C GLY A 291 6.81 -13.87 -37.71
N ALA A 292 7.00 -13.79 -36.39
CA ALA A 292 5.96 -13.30 -35.51
C ALA A 292 5.77 -11.79 -35.70
N SER A 293 4.51 -11.31 -35.87
CA SER A 293 4.21 -9.88 -35.98
C SER A 293 4.29 -9.21 -34.62
N ALA A 294 4.62 -7.91 -34.58
CA ALA A 294 4.58 -7.09 -33.35
C ALA A 294 3.21 -7.19 -32.65
N GLN A 295 2.11 -7.25 -33.42
CA GLN A 295 0.77 -7.41 -32.90
C GLN A 295 0.57 -8.76 -32.20
N SER A 296 1.07 -9.86 -32.75
CA SER A 296 0.97 -11.18 -32.12
C SER A 296 1.83 -11.29 -30.87
N LEU A 297 3.01 -10.64 -30.85
CA LEU A 297 3.89 -10.56 -29.69
C LEU A 297 3.26 -9.72 -28.58
N ALA A 298 2.68 -8.56 -28.92
CA ALA A 298 1.93 -7.73 -27.98
C ALA A 298 0.80 -8.50 -27.28
N GLN A 299 0.01 -9.25 -28.06
CA GLN A 299 -1.05 -10.10 -27.52
C GLN A 299 -0.51 -11.23 -26.62
N ARG A 300 0.55 -11.92 -27.06
CA ARG A 300 1.18 -13.01 -26.31
C ARG A 300 1.70 -12.54 -24.94
N HIS A 301 2.39 -11.41 -24.93
CA HIS A 301 2.98 -10.83 -23.71
C HIS A 301 2.03 -9.95 -22.92
N ARG A 302 0.82 -9.67 -23.43
CA ARG A 302 -0.17 -8.75 -22.84
C ARG A 302 0.42 -7.35 -22.59
N LEU A 303 1.24 -6.89 -23.52
CA LEU A 303 1.89 -5.58 -23.50
C LEU A 303 1.32 -4.67 -24.60
N PRO A 304 1.41 -3.34 -24.45
CA PRO A 304 0.98 -2.40 -25.48
C PRO A 304 1.74 -2.61 -26.81
N LEU A 305 1.03 -2.51 -27.95
CA LEU A 305 1.62 -2.72 -29.26
C LEU A 305 2.75 -1.73 -29.56
N ASP A 306 2.55 -0.47 -29.22
CA ASP A 306 3.53 0.60 -29.40
C ASP A 306 4.81 0.36 -28.58
N TYR A 307 4.70 -0.23 -27.39
CA TYR A 307 5.86 -0.63 -26.58
C TYR A 307 6.63 -1.78 -27.26
N ILE A 308 5.94 -2.82 -27.74
CA ILE A 308 6.58 -3.95 -28.43
C ILE A 308 7.23 -3.48 -29.71
N ASP A 309 6.55 -2.65 -30.50
CA ASP A 309 7.07 -2.12 -31.77
C ASP A 309 8.32 -1.26 -31.53
N ALA A 310 8.27 -0.35 -30.57
CA ALA A 310 9.43 0.45 -30.19
C ALA A 310 10.61 -0.41 -29.69
N THR A 311 10.32 -1.50 -28.97
CA THR A 311 11.33 -2.43 -28.45
C THR A 311 12.02 -3.18 -29.59
N LEU A 312 11.28 -3.66 -30.58
CA LEU A 312 11.82 -4.36 -31.75
C LEU A 312 12.72 -3.47 -32.64
N HIS A 313 12.54 -2.15 -32.60
CA HIS A 313 13.39 -1.19 -33.31
C HIS A 313 14.67 -0.81 -32.55
N GLN A 314 14.81 -1.21 -31.28
CA GLN A 314 16.04 -0.97 -30.53
C GLN A 314 17.05 -2.08 -30.81
N PRO A 315 18.34 -1.74 -30.99
CA PRO A 315 19.37 -2.76 -31.13
C PRO A 315 19.50 -3.57 -29.84
N LEU A 316 19.65 -4.88 -29.95
CA LEU A 316 19.98 -5.71 -28.80
C LEU A 316 21.31 -5.22 -28.17
N PRO A 317 21.44 -5.17 -26.87
CA PRO A 317 22.71 -4.90 -26.21
C PRO A 317 23.74 -5.89 -26.72
N ALA A 318 24.94 -5.39 -27.08
CA ALA A 318 26.01 -6.26 -27.58
C ALA A 318 26.27 -7.40 -26.57
N ALA A 319 26.19 -8.64 -27.03
CA ALA A 319 26.49 -9.81 -26.23
C ALA A 319 27.92 -9.68 -25.69
N GLY A 320 28.10 -9.38 -24.40
CA GLY A 320 29.42 -9.29 -23.78
C GLY A 320 29.71 -8.06 -22.94
N ALA A 321 28.81 -7.06 -22.85
CA ALA A 321 28.95 -6.00 -21.86
C ALA A 321 28.50 -6.48 -20.46
N ALA A 322 29.07 -7.58 -19.98
CA ALA A 322 28.99 -7.94 -18.58
C ALA A 322 29.63 -6.81 -17.77
N SER A 323 28.82 -6.06 -17.06
CA SER A 323 29.24 -5.06 -16.08
C SER A 323 30.35 -5.65 -15.20
N THR A 324 31.59 -5.27 -15.45
CA THR A 324 32.67 -5.37 -14.49
C THR A 324 32.49 -4.24 -13.45
N ALA A 325 31.39 -4.28 -12.72
CA ALA A 325 31.31 -3.51 -11.50
C ALA A 325 32.10 -4.23 -10.43
N PRO A 326 33.03 -3.56 -9.73
CA PRO A 326 33.75 -4.15 -8.62
C PRO A 326 32.76 -4.55 -7.53
N SER A 327 32.98 -5.72 -6.94
CA SER A 327 32.29 -6.15 -5.74
C SER A 327 32.54 -5.13 -4.62
N GLU A 328 31.61 -4.23 -4.36
CA GLU A 328 31.62 -3.48 -3.11
C GLU A 328 31.33 -4.46 -1.97
N GLU A 329 32.38 -4.85 -1.28
CA GLU A 329 32.29 -5.43 0.05
C GLU A 329 31.62 -4.41 0.96
N SER A 330 30.38 -4.71 1.42
CA SER A 330 29.75 -3.99 2.52
C SER A 330 30.54 -4.23 3.80
N PRO A 331 30.98 -3.20 4.50
CA PRO A 331 31.46 -3.37 5.86
C PRO A 331 30.28 -3.67 6.79
N ALA A 332 30.54 -4.55 7.75
CA ALA A 332 29.66 -5.08 8.79
C ALA A 332 29.05 -4.01 9.71
#